data_35a77af9debdd5d375c4864a4e86a248
#
_entry.id   35a77af9debdd5d375c4864a4e86a248
#
_cell.length_a   1.000
_cell.length_b   1.000
_cell.length_c   1.000
_cell.angle_alpha   90.00
_cell.angle_beta   90.00
_cell.angle_gamma   90.00
#
_symmetry.space_group_name_H-M   'P 1'
#
loop_
_entity.id
_entity.type
_entity.pdbx_description
1 polymer ?
#
loop_
_entity_poly.entity_id
_entity_poly.type
_entity_poly.pdbx_seq_one_letter_code
_entity_poly.pdbx_strand_id
1 'polypeptide(L)'
;MLFAGVINGKNIWKANYDQKLDLIHKLPKTDIVLTSSCSLLHVPYTLENEPQLDEKYKKYLAFAKEKLTELTDLDHILGGTGDDALKANEALFAKPRYEENHAIIDKVASLKDSAFHRKPSRAERAAIQKKEFNLPELPTTTIGSFPQTREVRRNRAKYKRGEIRKEQYDQFNRDRIKECVEFQEKIGIDVLVHGEYERNDMVEYFGEKLDGFLFTSNAWVQSYGTRCVKPPLIWGDVSRNKPITVAESVYAQSLTDKPMKGMLTGPVTILNWSFPREDISKKESTLQIALAMQGEVLDLEKNGIKIIQIDEAALREKLPLRKSDWYSRYLDWAIPAFRLLGAKVQPTTQIHTHMCYSEFGDIIDAIDDMDADVISFEASRADLTLLDTLQKTHFQPHVGPGVYDIHSPRIPSEKEVAGT
;
A
#
# COMPACT_ATOMS: atom_id res chain seq x y z
N MET A 1 -31.97 14.68 -20.78
CA MET A 1 -30.72 15.28 -20.28
C MET A 1 -29.87 14.17 -19.62
N LEU A 2 -28.58 14.05 -19.95
CA LEU A 2 -27.65 13.08 -19.43
C LEU A 2 -26.45 13.82 -18.81
N PHE A 3 -26.14 13.56 -17.53
CA PHE A 3 -24.91 14.01 -16.89
C PHE A 3 -23.81 12.97 -17.13
N ALA A 4 -22.84 13.31 -17.95
CA ALA A 4 -21.79 12.39 -18.39
C ALA A 4 -20.47 12.67 -17.63
N GLY A 5 -20.09 11.76 -16.76
CA GLY A 5 -18.84 11.83 -15.97
C GLY A 5 -17.60 11.47 -16.79
N VAL A 6 -17.25 12.29 -17.77
CA VAL A 6 -16.19 12.01 -18.77
C VAL A 6 -14.78 12.25 -18.24
N ILE A 7 -14.62 13.14 -17.27
CA ILE A 7 -13.33 13.42 -16.63
C ILE A 7 -13.22 12.62 -15.32
N ASN A 8 -12.14 11.85 -15.17
CA ASN A 8 -11.93 11.01 -14.00
C ASN A 8 -11.59 11.86 -12.76
N GLY A 9 -12.49 11.89 -11.77
CA GLY A 9 -12.35 12.66 -10.53
C GLY A 9 -11.51 11.96 -9.44
N LYS A 10 -10.99 10.74 -9.69
CA LYS A 10 -10.19 9.96 -8.73
C LYS A 10 -8.72 9.83 -9.10
N ASN A 11 -8.33 10.20 -10.32
CA ASN A 11 -6.94 10.20 -10.73
C ASN A 11 -6.41 11.62 -10.95
N ILE A 12 -5.11 11.72 -11.10
CA ILE A 12 -4.39 12.98 -11.28
C ILE A 12 -3.83 13.15 -12.70
N TRP A 13 -4.13 12.22 -13.60
CA TRP A 13 -3.60 12.24 -14.96
C TRP A 13 -4.41 13.17 -15.83
N LYS A 14 -3.72 13.86 -16.73
CA LYS A 14 -4.35 14.66 -17.77
C LYS A 14 -5.17 13.75 -18.69
N ALA A 15 -6.39 14.18 -19.03
CA ALA A 15 -7.25 13.43 -19.92
C ALA A 15 -6.72 13.46 -21.34
N ASN A 16 -6.78 12.33 -22.05
CA ASN A 16 -6.60 12.28 -23.49
C ASN A 16 -7.92 12.70 -24.15
N TYR A 17 -7.94 13.84 -24.84
CA TYR A 17 -9.16 14.42 -25.37
C TYR A 17 -9.76 13.59 -26.49
N ASP A 18 -8.95 12.98 -27.37
CA ASP A 18 -9.47 12.08 -28.42
C ASP A 18 -10.29 10.94 -27.83
N GLN A 19 -9.75 10.27 -26.79
CA GLN A 19 -10.46 9.20 -26.11
C GLN A 19 -11.76 9.69 -25.44
N LYS A 20 -11.78 10.94 -24.94
CA LYS A 20 -12.97 11.51 -24.32
C LYS A 20 -14.02 11.89 -25.36
N LEU A 21 -13.60 12.45 -26.46
CA LEU A 21 -14.49 12.75 -27.61
C LEU A 21 -15.11 11.47 -28.17
N ASP A 22 -14.31 10.41 -28.36
CA ASP A 22 -14.80 9.09 -28.78
C ASP A 22 -15.84 8.52 -27.82
N LEU A 23 -15.64 8.70 -26.50
CA LEU A 23 -16.60 8.29 -25.49
C LEU A 23 -17.90 9.10 -25.62
N ILE A 24 -17.79 10.44 -25.74
CA ILE A 24 -18.95 11.36 -25.84
C ILE A 24 -19.76 11.05 -27.08
N HIS A 25 -19.12 10.81 -28.22
CA HIS A 25 -19.79 10.47 -29.48
C HIS A 25 -20.58 9.15 -29.42
N LYS A 26 -20.25 8.25 -28.54
CA LYS A 26 -20.96 6.98 -28.29
C LYS A 26 -22.16 7.12 -27.35
N LEU A 27 -22.32 8.29 -26.70
CA LEU A 27 -23.46 8.53 -25.81
C LEU A 27 -24.79 8.67 -26.58
N PRO A 28 -25.92 8.40 -25.91
CA PRO A 28 -27.24 8.60 -26.54
C PRO A 28 -27.43 10.04 -27.04
N LYS A 29 -28.09 10.20 -28.15
CA LYS A 29 -28.47 11.54 -28.70
C LYS A 29 -29.48 12.22 -27.79
N THR A 30 -29.04 12.97 -26.82
CA THR A 30 -29.82 13.76 -25.87
C THR A 30 -29.01 14.96 -25.42
N ASP A 31 -29.60 15.88 -24.69
CA ASP A 31 -28.87 16.96 -24.04
C ASP A 31 -27.84 16.35 -23.06
N ILE A 32 -26.59 16.70 -23.25
CA ILE A 32 -25.47 16.19 -22.44
C ILE A 32 -24.88 17.33 -21.62
N VAL A 33 -24.66 17.07 -20.33
CA VAL A 33 -23.87 17.91 -19.44
C VAL A 33 -22.58 17.18 -19.11
N LEU A 34 -21.44 17.73 -19.48
CA LEU A 34 -20.13 17.17 -19.16
C LEU A 34 -19.80 17.39 -17.69
N THR A 35 -19.38 16.35 -16.99
CA THR A 35 -19.03 16.41 -15.58
C THR A 35 -17.79 15.59 -15.27
N SER A 36 -17.23 15.77 -14.06
CA SER A 36 -16.31 14.77 -13.48
C SER A 36 -17.07 13.50 -13.06
N SER A 37 -16.41 12.36 -13.10
CA SER A 37 -16.99 11.05 -12.75
C SER A 37 -17.42 10.93 -11.28
N CYS A 38 -16.85 11.77 -10.41
CA CYS A 38 -17.17 11.90 -8.99
C CYS A 38 -16.65 13.23 -8.46
N SER A 39 -16.83 13.50 -7.15
CA SER A 39 -16.29 14.68 -6.49
C SER A 39 -14.77 14.80 -6.69
N LEU A 40 -14.29 16.01 -6.98
CA LEU A 40 -12.85 16.33 -7.09
C LEU A 40 -12.14 16.40 -5.72
N LEU A 41 -12.82 16.11 -4.62
CA LEU A 41 -12.25 15.97 -3.29
C LEU A 41 -11.14 14.87 -3.22
N HIS A 42 -11.20 13.91 -4.14
CA HIS A 42 -10.27 12.78 -4.19
C HIS A 42 -8.92 13.09 -4.86
N VAL A 43 -8.76 14.28 -5.43
CA VAL A 43 -7.53 14.73 -6.09
C VAL A 43 -7.02 16.01 -5.45
N PRO A 44 -5.71 16.32 -5.56
CA PRO A 44 -5.15 17.55 -5.01
C PRO A 44 -5.79 18.79 -5.66
N TYR A 45 -5.67 19.94 -5.02
CA TYR A 45 -6.38 21.14 -5.44
C TYR A 45 -5.89 21.72 -6.78
N THR A 46 -4.58 22.05 -6.91
CA THR A 46 -4.01 22.64 -8.13
C THR A 46 -2.53 22.40 -8.25
N LEU A 47 -2.04 22.27 -9.49
CA LEU A 47 -0.60 22.16 -9.81
C LEU A 47 0.18 23.47 -9.54
N GLU A 48 -0.50 24.61 -9.39
CA GLU A 48 0.14 25.88 -9.00
C GLU A 48 0.82 25.77 -7.62
N ASN A 49 0.34 24.87 -6.76
CA ASN A 49 0.91 24.59 -5.44
C ASN A 49 2.17 23.70 -5.50
N GLU A 50 2.60 23.25 -6.69
CA GLU A 50 3.78 22.41 -6.91
C GLU A 50 4.87 23.16 -7.71
N PRO A 51 5.42 24.29 -7.21
CA PRO A 51 6.37 25.09 -7.96
C PRO A 51 7.69 24.37 -8.24
N GLN A 52 8.05 23.38 -7.42
CA GLN A 52 9.30 22.62 -7.56
C GLN A 52 9.16 21.36 -8.42
N LEU A 53 7.96 20.97 -8.81
CA LEU A 53 7.73 19.83 -9.68
C LEU A 53 8.16 20.20 -11.11
N ASP A 54 9.04 19.40 -11.70
CA ASP A 54 9.56 19.62 -13.05
C ASP A 54 8.40 19.62 -14.08
N GLU A 55 8.44 20.57 -15.03
CA GLU A 55 7.45 20.74 -16.09
C GLU A 55 7.30 19.48 -16.97
N LYS A 56 8.38 18.68 -17.10
CA LYS A 56 8.30 17.40 -17.82
C LYS A 56 7.28 16.44 -17.22
N TYR A 57 6.99 16.55 -15.90
CA TYR A 57 5.96 15.77 -15.21
C TYR A 57 4.62 16.50 -15.16
N LYS A 58 4.63 17.82 -14.82
CA LYS A 58 3.40 18.62 -14.64
C LYS A 58 2.49 18.57 -15.84
N LYS A 59 3.05 18.63 -17.06
CA LYS A 59 2.27 18.61 -18.30
C LYS A 59 1.36 17.39 -18.49
N TYR A 60 1.65 16.28 -17.77
CA TYR A 60 0.84 15.06 -17.80
C TYR A 60 -0.13 14.96 -16.62
N LEU A 61 -0.15 15.94 -15.72
CA LEU A 61 -0.97 15.94 -14.52
C LEU A 61 -2.13 16.93 -14.66
N ALA A 62 -3.25 16.59 -13.99
CA ALA A 62 -4.41 17.46 -13.83
C ALA A 62 -5.02 17.23 -12.45
N PHE A 63 -4.90 18.24 -11.58
CA PHE A 63 -5.53 18.27 -10.26
C PHE A 63 -6.95 18.85 -10.35
N ALA A 64 -7.62 19.14 -9.24
CA ALA A 64 -9.02 19.51 -9.26
C ALA A 64 -9.31 20.74 -10.16
N LYS A 65 -8.49 21.80 -10.05
CA LYS A 65 -8.64 23.03 -10.84
C LYS A 65 -8.40 22.75 -12.33
N GLU A 66 -7.34 22.01 -12.66
CA GLU A 66 -6.99 21.65 -14.02
C GLU A 66 -8.03 20.71 -14.65
N LYS A 67 -8.68 19.85 -13.88
CA LYS A 67 -9.81 19.02 -14.37
C LYS A 67 -11.05 19.81 -14.73
N LEU A 68 -11.28 20.95 -14.09
CA LEU A 68 -12.33 21.88 -14.51
C LEU A 68 -11.98 22.54 -15.84
N THR A 69 -10.69 22.87 -16.05
CA THR A 69 -10.21 23.36 -17.36
C THR A 69 -10.41 22.31 -18.44
N GLU A 70 -10.12 21.03 -18.16
CA GLU A 70 -10.36 19.94 -19.13
C GLU A 70 -11.84 19.81 -19.54
N LEU A 71 -12.78 20.04 -18.62
CA LEU A 71 -14.22 20.07 -18.96
C LEU A 71 -14.55 21.23 -19.89
N THR A 72 -13.99 22.42 -19.63
CA THR A 72 -14.16 23.61 -20.46
C THR A 72 -13.55 23.44 -21.85
N ASP A 73 -12.35 22.84 -21.92
CA ASP A 73 -11.67 22.54 -23.19
C ASP A 73 -12.54 21.59 -24.04
N LEU A 74 -13.06 20.52 -23.46
CA LEU A 74 -13.94 19.57 -24.15
C LEU A 74 -15.24 20.24 -24.67
N ASP A 75 -15.83 21.14 -23.89
CA ASP A 75 -17.01 21.91 -24.30
C ASP A 75 -16.69 22.80 -25.51
N HIS A 76 -15.57 23.53 -25.48
CA HIS A 76 -15.11 24.36 -26.59
C HIS A 76 -14.78 23.53 -27.85
N ILE A 77 -14.14 22.36 -27.68
CA ILE A 77 -13.82 21.45 -28.80
C ILE A 77 -15.11 20.98 -29.47
N LEU A 78 -16.11 20.55 -28.70
CA LEU A 78 -17.42 20.13 -29.20
C LEU A 78 -18.17 21.27 -29.84
N GLY A 79 -18.00 22.51 -29.38
CA GLY A 79 -18.54 23.74 -29.95
C GLY A 79 -17.80 24.28 -31.17
N GLY A 80 -16.69 23.64 -31.58
CA GLY A 80 -15.88 24.04 -32.75
C GLY A 80 -14.97 25.26 -32.53
N THR A 81 -14.64 25.57 -31.27
CA THR A 81 -13.73 26.70 -30.89
C THR A 81 -12.49 26.27 -30.12
N GLY A 82 -12.27 24.96 -29.91
CA GLY A 82 -11.23 24.39 -29.06
C GLY A 82 -10.05 23.74 -29.80
N ASP A 83 -9.82 24.04 -31.10
CA ASP A 83 -8.81 23.38 -31.94
C ASP A 83 -7.39 23.43 -31.37
N ASP A 84 -6.99 24.56 -30.78
CA ASP A 84 -5.65 24.71 -30.22
C ASP A 84 -5.45 23.83 -28.97
N ALA A 85 -6.46 23.71 -28.12
CA ALA A 85 -6.44 22.83 -26.95
C ALA A 85 -6.36 21.37 -27.38
N LEU A 86 -7.12 20.96 -28.40
CA LEU A 86 -7.08 19.61 -28.96
C LEU A 86 -5.70 19.28 -29.53
N LYS A 87 -5.13 20.12 -30.39
CA LYS A 87 -3.79 19.92 -30.98
C LYS A 87 -2.71 19.83 -29.92
N ALA A 88 -2.77 20.67 -28.88
CA ALA A 88 -1.83 20.63 -27.79
C ALA A 88 -1.91 19.31 -26.99
N ASN A 89 -3.12 18.79 -26.78
CA ASN A 89 -3.38 17.52 -26.12
C ASN A 89 -2.89 16.34 -26.97
N GLU A 90 -3.21 16.30 -28.27
CA GLU A 90 -2.72 15.29 -29.22
C GLU A 90 -1.19 15.23 -29.23
N ALA A 91 -0.53 16.40 -29.31
CA ALA A 91 0.94 16.49 -29.29
C ALA A 91 1.55 15.94 -27.98
N LEU A 92 0.86 16.11 -26.85
CA LEU A 92 1.27 15.56 -25.56
C LEU A 92 1.23 14.03 -25.54
N PHE A 93 0.18 13.44 -26.09
CA PHE A 93 -0.02 11.99 -26.11
C PHE A 93 0.63 11.26 -27.31
N ALA A 94 1.20 11.99 -28.26
CA ALA A 94 1.92 11.42 -29.40
C ALA A 94 3.19 10.65 -29.02
N LYS A 95 3.72 10.85 -27.81
CA LYS A 95 4.94 10.21 -27.32
C LYS A 95 4.68 9.56 -25.94
N PRO A 96 5.37 8.43 -25.64
CA PRO A 96 5.39 7.88 -24.29
C PRO A 96 5.87 8.92 -23.28
N ARG A 97 5.29 8.92 -22.07
CA ARG A 97 5.66 9.87 -21.02
C ARG A 97 6.93 9.49 -20.25
N TYR A 98 7.39 8.25 -20.36
CA TYR A 98 8.58 7.71 -19.70
C TYR A 98 9.22 6.62 -20.57
N GLU A 99 10.46 6.26 -20.25
CA GLU A 99 11.18 5.16 -20.87
C GLU A 99 10.82 3.83 -20.17
N GLU A 100 10.44 2.83 -20.95
CA GLU A 100 10.04 1.52 -20.44
C GLU A 100 11.24 0.74 -19.88
N ASN A 101 11.04 0.08 -18.74
CA ASN A 101 12.00 -0.84 -18.17
C ASN A 101 11.70 -2.28 -18.64
N HIS A 102 12.19 -2.63 -19.82
CA HIS A 102 11.97 -3.96 -20.41
C HIS A 102 12.38 -5.10 -19.49
N ALA A 103 13.42 -4.94 -18.66
CA ALA A 103 13.83 -5.98 -17.71
C ALA A 103 12.76 -6.31 -16.68
N ILE A 104 11.95 -5.34 -16.28
CA ILE A 104 10.83 -5.54 -15.34
C ILE A 104 9.60 -6.05 -16.08
N ILE A 105 9.31 -5.51 -17.26
CA ILE A 105 8.19 -5.96 -18.12
C ILE A 105 8.35 -7.44 -18.43
N ASP A 106 9.54 -7.88 -18.88
CA ASP A 106 9.84 -9.27 -19.20
C ASP A 106 9.75 -10.19 -17.98
N LYS A 107 10.20 -9.72 -16.80
CA LYS A 107 10.04 -10.47 -15.55
C LYS A 107 8.57 -10.70 -15.21
N VAL A 108 7.73 -9.69 -15.32
CA VAL A 108 6.28 -9.82 -15.09
C VAL A 108 5.66 -10.78 -16.10
N ALA A 109 6.00 -10.65 -17.38
CA ALA A 109 5.49 -11.51 -18.45
C ALA A 109 5.91 -12.98 -18.29
N SER A 110 7.08 -13.23 -17.69
CA SER A 110 7.61 -14.58 -17.47
C SER A 110 7.04 -15.29 -16.23
N LEU A 111 6.23 -14.62 -15.41
CA LEU A 111 5.64 -15.22 -14.22
C LEU A 111 4.68 -16.35 -14.58
N LYS A 112 5.00 -17.56 -14.10
CA LYS A 112 4.14 -18.74 -14.22
C LYS A 112 3.33 -18.91 -12.94
N ASP A 113 2.26 -19.68 -13.00
CA ASP A 113 1.42 -19.99 -11.83
C ASP A 113 2.24 -20.45 -10.62
N SER A 114 3.25 -21.30 -10.83
CA SER A 114 4.13 -21.78 -9.76
C SER A 114 4.90 -20.67 -9.00
N ALA A 115 5.01 -19.47 -9.57
CA ALA A 115 5.67 -18.34 -8.90
C ALA A 115 4.84 -17.76 -7.75
N PHE A 116 3.56 -18.11 -7.66
CA PHE A 116 2.61 -17.61 -6.67
C PHE A 116 2.32 -18.62 -5.55
N HIS A 117 3.03 -19.73 -5.51
CA HIS A 117 2.75 -20.81 -4.55
C HIS A 117 3.98 -21.16 -3.72
N ARG A 118 3.78 -21.21 -2.41
CA ARG A 118 4.78 -21.69 -1.45
C ARG A 118 4.75 -23.19 -1.34
N LYS A 119 5.90 -23.78 -1.03
CA LYS A 119 6.06 -25.20 -0.71
C LYS A 119 6.91 -25.33 0.56
N PRO A 120 6.65 -26.33 1.40
CA PRO A 120 5.51 -27.24 1.41
C PRO A 120 4.17 -26.56 1.77
N SER A 121 3.13 -27.34 1.99
CA SER A 121 1.80 -26.83 2.38
C SER A 121 1.85 -26.03 3.69
N ARG A 122 0.84 -25.16 3.93
CA ARG A 122 0.76 -24.36 5.17
C ARG A 122 0.84 -25.22 6.43
N ALA A 123 0.13 -26.35 6.47
CA ALA A 123 0.14 -27.26 7.62
C ALA A 123 1.56 -27.82 7.91
N GLU A 124 2.29 -28.19 6.87
CA GLU A 124 3.68 -28.66 7.00
C GLU A 124 4.61 -27.52 7.43
N ARG A 125 4.43 -26.30 6.88
CA ARG A 125 5.19 -25.11 7.31
C ARG A 125 4.93 -24.79 8.79
N ALA A 126 3.68 -24.83 9.23
CA ALA A 126 3.33 -24.59 10.64
C ALA A 126 4.07 -25.53 11.59
N ALA A 127 4.18 -26.84 11.25
CA ALA A 127 4.93 -27.80 12.04
C ALA A 127 6.45 -27.51 12.07
N ILE A 128 7.02 -27.06 10.94
CA ILE A 128 8.43 -26.65 10.83
C ILE A 128 8.68 -25.39 11.66
N GLN A 129 7.83 -24.36 11.52
CA GLN A 129 7.94 -23.07 12.19
C GLN A 129 7.76 -23.20 13.71
N LYS A 130 6.86 -24.07 14.17
CA LYS A 130 6.70 -24.38 15.60
C LYS A 130 8.00 -24.87 16.23
N LYS A 131 8.76 -25.71 15.53
CA LYS A 131 10.07 -26.19 15.99
C LYS A 131 11.15 -25.13 15.90
N GLU A 132 11.13 -24.33 14.84
CA GLU A 132 12.11 -23.28 14.57
C GLU A 132 12.09 -22.19 15.65
N PHE A 133 10.89 -21.67 15.95
CA PHE A 133 10.75 -20.55 16.87
C PHE A 133 10.58 -20.93 18.33
N ASN A 134 10.09 -22.14 18.60
CA ASN A 134 9.81 -22.63 19.98
C ASN A 134 9.07 -21.60 20.84
N LEU A 135 8.12 -20.88 20.27
CA LEU A 135 7.29 -19.89 20.95
C LEU A 135 6.27 -20.57 21.89
N PRO A 136 5.74 -19.85 22.89
CA PRO A 136 4.64 -20.34 23.70
C PRO A 136 3.41 -20.65 22.84
N GLU A 137 2.41 -21.34 23.41
CA GLU A 137 1.20 -21.73 22.67
C GLU A 137 0.41 -20.52 22.15
N LEU A 138 0.37 -19.44 22.93
CA LEU A 138 -0.25 -18.15 22.59
C LEU A 138 0.83 -17.04 22.61
N PRO A 139 1.65 -16.94 21.57
CA PRO A 139 2.70 -15.94 21.55
C PRO A 139 2.15 -14.53 21.34
N THR A 140 2.77 -13.59 22.03
CA THR A 140 2.41 -12.17 21.94
C THR A 140 3.30 -11.42 20.95
N THR A 141 2.70 -10.49 20.21
CA THR A 141 3.39 -9.55 19.32
C THR A 141 2.60 -8.26 19.19
N THR A 142 3.18 -7.23 18.60
CA THR A 142 2.48 -6.00 18.24
C THR A 142 2.33 -5.89 16.71
N ILE A 143 1.51 -4.94 16.24
CA ILE A 143 1.29 -4.74 14.79
C ILE A 143 2.58 -4.30 14.11
N GLY A 144 3.36 -3.38 14.71
CA GLY A 144 4.63 -2.91 14.11
C GLY A 144 5.06 -1.53 14.58
N SER A 145 4.28 -0.50 14.28
CA SER A 145 4.64 0.88 14.61
C SER A 145 4.40 1.21 16.08
N PHE A 146 5.37 1.92 16.67
CA PHE A 146 5.26 2.55 17.98
C PHE A 146 4.97 4.05 17.85
N PRO A 147 4.56 4.74 18.94
CA PRO A 147 4.11 6.13 18.88
C PRO A 147 5.12 7.06 18.20
N GLN A 148 4.67 7.77 17.18
CA GLN A 148 5.41 8.82 16.48
C GLN A 148 5.40 10.10 17.33
N THR A 149 6.27 10.18 18.33
CA THR A 149 6.37 11.32 19.26
C THR A 149 6.72 12.62 18.53
N ARG A 150 6.59 13.76 19.23
CA ARG A 150 7.01 15.06 18.69
C ARG A 150 8.51 15.06 18.34
N GLU A 151 9.34 14.37 19.11
CA GLU A 151 10.79 14.27 18.89
C GLU A 151 11.11 13.48 17.63
N VAL A 152 10.48 12.31 17.43
CA VAL A 152 10.62 11.50 16.21
C VAL A 152 10.23 12.31 14.97
N ARG A 153 9.08 12.97 15.00
CA ARG A 153 8.64 13.82 13.88
C ARG A 153 9.57 14.99 13.63
N ARG A 154 10.09 15.62 14.70
CA ARG A 154 11.04 16.73 14.60
C ARG A 154 12.39 16.28 14.02
N ASN A 155 12.89 15.11 14.43
CA ASN A 155 14.14 14.53 13.90
C ASN A 155 14.01 14.30 12.38
N ARG A 156 12.93 13.67 11.91
CA ARG A 156 12.65 13.45 10.50
C ARG A 156 12.54 14.77 9.72
N ALA A 157 11.82 15.75 10.28
CA ALA A 157 11.67 17.06 9.65
C ALA A 157 13.01 17.81 9.52
N LYS A 158 13.87 17.75 10.53
CA LYS A 158 15.21 18.34 10.48
C LYS A 158 16.08 17.70 9.40
N TYR A 159 16.03 16.37 9.30
CA TYR A 159 16.77 15.66 8.27
C TYR A 159 16.26 16.01 6.86
N LYS A 160 14.94 16.03 6.64
CA LYS A 160 14.33 16.44 5.35
C LYS A 160 14.72 17.87 4.93
N ARG A 161 14.94 18.78 5.89
CA ARG A 161 15.40 20.16 5.63
C ARG A 161 16.92 20.32 5.54
N GLY A 162 17.70 19.25 5.71
CA GLY A 162 19.15 19.29 5.71
C GLY A 162 19.78 19.96 6.97
N GLU A 163 19.00 20.14 8.04
CA GLU A 163 19.47 20.73 9.30
C GLU A 163 20.36 19.78 10.13
N ILE A 164 20.23 18.49 9.91
CA ILE A 164 21.06 17.44 10.51
C ILE A 164 21.57 16.49 9.42
N ARG A 165 22.74 15.91 9.67
CA ARG A 165 23.36 14.92 8.78
C ARG A 165 22.68 13.55 8.95
N LYS A 166 22.86 12.66 7.95
CA LYS A 166 22.30 11.31 7.95
C LYS A 166 22.72 10.51 9.18
N GLU A 167 23.97 10.60 9.60
CA GLU A 167 24.49 9.87 10.75
C GLU A 167 23.78 10.28 12.06
N GLN A 168 23.44 11.56 12.21
CA GLN A 168 22.70 12.06 13.37
C GLN A 168 21.25 11.58 13.36
N TYR A 169 20.63 11.58 12.18
CA TYR A 169 19.28 11.05 11.98
C TYR A 169 19.20 9.56 12.28
N ASP A 170 20.15 8.77 11.74
CA ASP A 170 20.20 7.32 11.92
C ASP A 170 20.49 6.97 13.40
N GLN A 171 21.40 7.69 14.06
CA GLN A 171 21.71 7.43 15.47
C GLN A 171 20.49 7.66 16.36
N PHE A 172 19.74 8.75 16.15
CA PHE A 172 18.51 8.99 16.88
C PHE A 172 17.49 7.85 16.69
N ASN A 173 17.30 7.38 15.45
CA ASN A 173 16.39 6.26 15.18
C ASN A 173 16.86 4.97 15.87
N ARG A 174 18.17 4.68 15.86
CA ARG A 174 18.75 3.53 16.58
C ARG A 174 18.51 3.61 18.09
N ASP A 175 18.64 4.78 18.69
CA ASP A 175 18.35 4.95 20.11
C ASP A 175 16.88 4.66 20.42
N ARG A 176 15.95 5.12 19.56
CA ARG A 176 14.52 4.81 19.72
C ARG A 176 14.21 3.33 19.51
N ILE A 177 14.84 2.68 18.51
CA ILE A 177 14.70 1.24 18.29
C ILE A 177 15.18 0.47 19.52
N LYS A 178 16.32 0.84 20.08
CA LYS A 178 16.86 0.20 21.29
C LYS A 178 15.89 0.30 22.46
N GLU A 179 15.40 1.49 22.76
CA GLU A 179 14.41 1.70 23.83
C GLU A 179 13.12 0.89 23.59
N CYS A 180 12.68 0.79 22.33
CA CYS A 180 11.51 0.03 21.95
C CYS A 180 11.70 -1.48 22.18
N VAL A 181 12.86 -2.03 21.81
CA VAL A 181 13.21 -3.44 22.04
C VAL A 181 13.29 -3.74 23.54
N GLU A 182 14.04 -2.93 24.30
CA GLU A 182 14.16 -3.08 25.76
C GLU A 182 12.79 -3.02 26.46
N PHE A 183 11.90 -2.13 26.00
CA PHE A 183 10.55 -2.03 26.56
C PHE A 183 9.73 -3.28 26.29
N GLN A 184 9.75 -3.80 25.05
CA GLN A 184 9.02 -5.03 24.68
C GLN A 184 9.53 -6.24 25.45
N GLU A 185 10.86 -6.38 25.64
CA GLU A 185 11.44 -7.44 26.47
C GLU A 185 10.99 -7.34 27.93
N LYS A 186 11.02 -6.12 28.50
CA LYS A 186 10.60 -5.86 29.88
C LYS A 186 9.16 -6.26 30.15
N ILE A 187 8.27 -6.04 29.19
CA ILE A 187 6.83 -6.40 29.33
C ILE A 187 6.51 -7.83 28.86
N GLY A 188 7.51 -8.57 28.38
CA GLY A 188 7.38 -9.99 28.08
C GLY A 188 6.82 -10.32 26.70
N ILE A 189 6.87 -9.42 25.72
CA ILE A 189 6.49 -9.72 24.32
C ILE A 189 7.39 -10.83 23.77
N ASP A 190 6.80 -11.77 23.02
CA ASP A 190 7.50 -12.94 22.48
C ASP A 190 8.13 -12.70 21.11
N VAL A 191 7.44 -11.99 20.22
CA VAL A 191 7.91 -11.61 18.88
C VAL A 191 7.95 -10.09 18.81
N LEU A 192 9.14 -9.53 18.70
CA LEU A 192 9.37 -8.10 18.82
C LEU A 192 9.31 -7.39 17.49
N VAL A 193 9.10 -6.07 17.51
CA VAL A 193 9.16 -5.17 16.36
C VAL A 193 10.14 -4.03 16.63
N HIS A 194 10.69 -3.42 15.55
CA HIS A 194 11.64 -2.30 15.70
C HIS A 194 10.98 -0.94 15.98
N GLY A 195 9.65 -0.83 15.81
CA GLY A 195 8.85 0.37 16.15
C GLY A 195 8.67 1.38 15.01
N GLU A 196 9.32 1.23 13.87
CA GLU A 196 9.12 2.01 12.62
C GLU A 196 9.39 3.53 12.75
N TYR A 197 10.38 3.92 13.53
CA TYR A 197 10.68 5.34 13.79
C TYR A 197 11.19 6.12 12.57
N GLU A 198 11.74 5.43 11.58
CA GLU A 198 12.20 5.98 10.31
C GLU A 198 11.06 6.31 9.34
N ARG A 199 9.86 5.74 9.54
CA ARG A 199 8.74 5.84 8.61
C ARG A 199 7.81 6.98 8.95
N ASN A 200 7.33 7.68 7.92
CA ASN A 200 6.32 8.73 8.02
C ASN A 200 4.92 8.19 7.68
N ASP A 201 4.83 7.42 6.62
CA ASP A 201 3.63 6.79 6.09
C ASP A 201 4.01 5.44 5.49
N MET A 202 3.14 4.45 5.59
CA MET A 202 3.45 3.10 5.15
C MET A 202 3.54 2.93 3.63
N VAL A 203 3.07 3.89 2.84
CA VAL A 203 3.15 3.86 1.37
C VAL A 203 4.18 4.84 0.85
N GLU A 204 4.19 6.10 1.34
CA GLU A 204 5.19 7.11 0.98
C GLU A 204 6.61 6.59 1.26
N TYR A 205 6.85 5.98 2.42
CA TYR A 205 8.15 5.45 2.81
C TYR A 205 8.70 4.42 1.81
N PHE A 206 7.88 3.45 1.39
CA PHE A 206 8.31 2.44 0.42
C PHE A 206 8.45 3.03 -0.98
N GLY A 207 7.52 3.87 -1.41
CA GLY A 207 7.60 4.55 -2.70
C GLY A 207 8.87 5.39 -2.86
N GLU A 208 9.33 6.08 -1.79
CA GLU A 208 10.59 6.86 -1.79
C GLU A 208 11.86 5.98 -2.03
N LYS A 209 11.74 4.65 -1.87
CA LYS A 209 12.83 3.69 -2.02
C LYS A 209 12.73 2.83 -3.27
N LEU A 210 11.66 2.99 -4.03
CA LEU A 210 11.39 2.27 -5.26
C LEU A 210 11.55 3.20 -6.46
N ASP A 211 12.14 2.72 -7.55
CA ASP A 211 12.10 3.43 -8.81
C ASP A 211 10.69 3.41 -9.39
N GLY A 212 10.40 4.32 -10.30
CA GLY A 212 9.09 4.44 -10.95
C GLY A 212 8.07 5.25 -10.17
N PHE A 213 8.43 5.77 -8.99
CA PHE A 213 7.59 6.67 -8.20
C PHE A 213 8.00 8.13 -8.36
N LEU A 214 7.00 9.00 -8.24
CA LEU A 214 7.17 10.45 -8.23
C LEU A 214 6.45 11.03 -7.00
N PHE A 215 7.03 12.09 -6.42
CA PHE A 215 6.52 12.73 -5.22
C PHE A 215 6.24 14.21 -5.46
N THR A 216 5.17 14.68 -4.85
CA THR A 216 4.77 16.09 -4.82
C THR A 216 5.11 16.71 -3.47
N SER A 217 5.09 18.03 -3.40
CA SER A 217 5.32 18.76 -2.14
C SER A 217 4.02 19.02 -1.38
N ASN A 218 2.95 19.39 -2.09
CA ASN A 218 1.71 19.90 -1.51
C ASN A 218 0.43 19.20 -2.02
N ALA A 219 0.56 18.08 -2.73
CA ALA A 219 -0.59 17.38 -3.30
C ALA A 219 -1.37 16.56 -2.24
N TRP A 220 -1.82 17.23 -1.21
CA TRP A 220 -2.61 16.65 -0.13
C TRP A 220 -4.04 16.35 -0.57
N VAL A 221 -4.55 15.21 -0.15
CA VAL A 221 -5.95 14.79 -0.31
C VAL A 221 -6.52 14.33 1.03
N GLN A 222 -7.83 14.43 1.18
CA GLN A 222 -8.53 13.92 2.35
C GLN A 222 -8.45 12.38 2.35
N SER A 223 -8.13 11.84 3.52
CA SER A 223 -8.16 10.42 3.81
C SER A 223 -9.33 10.11 4.75
N TYR A 224 -9.11 9.34 5.81
CA TYR A 224 -10.14 8.99 6.79
C TYR A 224 -10.36 10.13 7.79
N GLY A 225 -11.63 10.51 8.01
CA GLY A 225 -12.01 11.57 8.94
C GLY A 225 -11.36 12.92 8.58
N THR A 226 -10.63 13.50 9.51
CA THR A 226 -9.89 14.76 9.34
C THR A 226 -8.44 14.58 8.90
N ARG A 227 -8.00 13.34 8.70
CA ARG A 227 -6.64 13.02 8.24
C ARG A 227 -6.48 13.37 6.77
N CYS A 228 -5.36 13.99 6.42
CA CYS A 228 -4.91 14.16 5.05
C CYS A 228 -3.68 13.29 4.78
N VAL A 229 -3.56 12.83 3.56
CA VAL A 229 -2.40 12.09 3.05
C VAL A 229 -1.89 12.73 1.78
N LYS A 230 -0.66 12.45 1.45
CA LYS A 230 -0.03 12.88 0.19
C LYS A 230 0.40 11.63 -0.57
N PRO A 231 -0.49 11.03 -1.38
CA PRO A 231 -0.21 9.78 -2.07
C PRO A 231 0.97 9.94 -3.04
N PRO A 232 1.88 8.96 -3.10
CA PRO A 232 2.87 8.91 -4.17
C PRO A 232 2.19 8.72 -5.53
N LEU A 233 2.89 9.10 -6.60
CA LEU A 233 2.46 8.88 -7.97
C LEU A 233 3.26 7.71 -8.55
N ILE A 234 2.60 6.71 -9.10
CA ILE A 234 3.27 5.67 -9.86
C ILE A 234 3.44 6.20 -11.29
N TRP A 235 4.65 6.66 -11.57
CA TRP A 235 4.98 7.35 -12.82
C TRP A 235 5.35 6.41 -13.95
N GLY A 236 6.17 5.40 -13.65
CA GLY A 236 6.73 4.47 -14.62
C GLY A 236 6.79 3.04 -14.09
N ASP A 237 7.66 2.21 -14.69
CA ASP A 237 7.86 0.85 -14.25
C ASP A 237 8.57 0.79 -12.90
N VAL A 238 8.03 -0.03 -11.99
CA VAL A 238 8.50 -0.09 -10.61
C VAL A 238 9.59 -1.13 -10.45
N SER A 239 10.72 -0.72 -9.87
CA SER A 239 11.81 -1.61 -9.48
C SER A 239 12.42 -1.24 -8.14
N ARG A 240 13.21 -2.17 -7.57
CA ARG A 240 13.94 -1.99 -6.33
C ARG A 240 15.44 -2.21 -6.57
N ASN A 241 16.25 -1.21 -6.27
CA ASN A 241 17.69 -1.26 -6.48
C ASN A 241 18.49 -1.51 -5.20
N LYS A 242 17.90 -1.26 -4.03
CA LYS A 242 18.59 -1.36 -2.73
C LYS A 242 17.66 -1.93 -1.67
N PRO A 243 18.20 -2.57 -0.61
CA PRO A 243 17.42 -2.92 0.58
C PRO A 243 16.75 -1.68 1.17
N ILE A 244 15.53 -1.85 1.69
CA ILE A 244 14.67 -0.77 2.18
C ILE A 244 14.64 -0.73 3.72
N THR A 245 14.40 -1.90 4.35
CA THR A 245 14.14 -2.04 5.80
C THR A 245 15.13 -2.97 6.50
N VAL A 246 16.01 -3.60 5.73
CA VAL A 246 16.95 -4.63 6.23
C VAL A 246 17.86 -4.07 7.32
N ALA A 247 18.38 -2.85 7.14
CA ALA A 247 19.34 -2.26 8.07
C ALA A 247 18.73 -2.04 9.46
N GLU A 248 17.53 -1.51 9.55
CA GLU A 248 16.80 -1.26 10.78
C GLU A 248 16.38 -2.58 11.45
N SER A 249 15.89 -3.54 10.67
CA SER A 249 15.45 -4.85 11.15
C SER A 249 16.62 -5.66 11.71
N VAL A 250 17.76 -5.69 11.02
CA VAL A 250 18.99 -6.37 11.48
C VAL A 250 19.57 -5.70 12.71
N TYR A 251 19.58 -4.37 12.75
CA TYR A 251 20.00 -3.65 13.95
C TYR A 251 19.11 -4.00 15.16
N ALA A 252 17.80 -3.99 14.98
CA ALA A 252 16.89 -4.37 16.05
C ALA A 252 17.08 -5.83 16.50
N GLN A 253 17.26 -6.77 15.56
CA GLN A 253 17.56 -8.17 15.89
C GLN A 253 18.88 -8.33 16.66
N SER A 254 19.86 -7.47 16.40
CA SER A 254 21.14 -7.53 17.14
C SER A 254 21.06 -7.14 18.63
N LEU A 255 19.92 -6.60 19.06
CA LEU A 255 19.67 -6.16 20.43
C LEU A 255 18.96 -7.21 21.30
N THR A 256 18.52 -8.33 20.72
CA THR A 256 17.70 -9.33 21.40
C THR A 256 17.90 -10.74 20.82
N ASP A 257 17.75 -11.75 21.68
CA ASP A 257 17.72 -13.16 21.26
C ASP A 257 16.31 -13.62 20.82
N LYS A 258 15.28 -12.82 21.09
CA LYS A 258 13.90 -13.08 20.62
C LYS A 258 13.74 -12.81 19.14
N PRO A 259 12.79 -13.48 18.44
CA PRO A 259 12.55 -13.20 17.05
C PRO A 259 12.13 -11.74 16.82
N MET A 260 12.79 -11.07 15.88
CA MET A 260 12.41 -9.74 15.38
C MET A 260 11.55 -9.90 14.15
N LYS A 261 10.41 -9.20 14.11
CA LYS A 261 9.49 -9.20 12.98
C LYS A 261 9.84 -8.07 12.00
N GLY A 262 10.20 -8.43 10.77
CA GLY A 262 10.34 -7.48 9.66
C GLY A 262 8.96 -6.96 9.22
N MET A 263 8.87 -5.66 8.93
CA MET A 263 7.59 -4.98 8.66
C MET A 263 7.59 -4.39 7.26
N LEU A 264 6.66 -4.82 6.43
CA LEU A 264 6.51 -4.38 5.03
C LEU A 264 5.08 -3.98 4.72
N THR A 265 4.91 -3.14 3.70
CA THR A 265 3.60 -2.88 3.10
C THR A 265 3.42 -3.76 1.87
N GLY A 266 2.24 -4.33 1.73
CA GLY A 266 1.91 -5.20 0.62
C GLY A 266 1.68 -4.46 -0.70
N PRO A 267 1.82 -5.15 -1.84
CA PRO A 267 1.82 -4.52 -3.15
C PRO A 267 0.46 -3.93 -3.53
N VAL A 268 -0.62 -4.53 -3.06
CA VAL A 268 -1.99 -4.05 -3.33
C VAL A 268 -2.24 -2.75 -2.57
N THR A 269 -1.76 -2.64 -1.34
CA THR A 269 -1.85 -1.42 -0.53
C THR A 269 -0.97 -0.30 -1.12
N ILE A 270 0.26 -0.60 -1.53
CA ILE A 270 1.13 0.38 -2.20
C ILE A 270 0.47 0.93 -3.46
N LEU A 271 -0.10 0.06 -4.31
CA LEU A 271 -0.84 0.50 -5.49
C LEU A 271 -2.02 1.39 -5.13
N ASN A 272 -2.87 0.91 -4.24
CA ASN A 272 -4.20 1.50 -4.00
C ASN A 272 -4.17 2.81 -3.21
N TRP A 273 -3.14 3.02 -2.40
CA TRP A 273 -2.90 4.28 -1.67
C TRP A 273 -1.88 5.19 -2.35
N SER A 274 -1.49 4.85 -3.57
CA SER A 274 -0.84 5.74 -4.52
C SER A 274 -1.83 6.25 -5.56
N PHE A 275 -1.42 7.22 -6.37
CA PHE A 275 -2.08 7.50 -7.65
C PHE A 275 -1.50 6.55 -8.71
N PRO A 276 -2.23 5.49 -9.09
CA PRO A 276 -1.71 4.50 -10.02
C PRO A 276 -1.59 5.09 -11.43
N ARG A 277 -0.63 4.57 -12.18
CA ARG A 277 -0.54 4.81 -13.62
C ARG A 277 -1.74 4.18 -14.35
N GLU A 278 -2.09 4.72 -15.53
CA GLU A 278 -3.26 4.27 -16.30
C GLU A 278 -2.91 3.70 -17.69
N ASP A 279 -1.63 3.71 -18.06
CA ASP A 279 -1.12 3.22 -19.35
C ASP A 279 -0.95 1.69 -19.38
N ILE A 280 -0.82 1.05 -18.22
CA ILE A 280 -0.86 -0.42 -18.06
C ILE A 280 -1.97 -0.82 -17.09
N SER A 281 -2.29 -2.09 -17.05
CA SER A 281 -3.31 -2.62 -16.14
C SER A 281 -2.86 -2.51 -14.67
N LYS A 282 -3.83 -2.39 -13.75
CA LYS A 282 -3.54 -2.44 -12.30
C LYS A 282 -2.86 -3.75 -11.91
N LYS A 283 -3.22 -4.86 -12.53
CA LYS A 283 -2.55 -6.16 -12.34
C LYS A 283 -1.07 -6.07 -12.64
N GLU A 284 -0.69 -5.57 -13.81
CA GLU A 284 0.72 -5.44 -14.21
C GLU A 284 1.49 -4.51 -13.28
N SER A 285 0.92 -3.32 -12.98
CA SER A 285 1.52 -2.38 -12.04
C SER A 285 1.73 -3.00 -10.65
N THR A 286 0.75 -3.77 -10.16
CA THR A 286 0.86 -4.46 -8.85
C THR A 286 1.92 -5.57 -8.87
N LEU A 287 2.03 -6.32 -9.97
CA LEU A 287 3.04 -7.37 -10.10
C LEU A 287 4.46 -6.81 -10.15
N GLN A 288 4.67 -5.63 -10.75
CA GLN A 288 5.95 -4.93 -10.68
C GLN A 288 6.31 -4.57 -9.22
N ILE A 289 5.38 -4.00 -8.48
CA ILE A 289 5.54 -3.70 -7.04
C ILE A 289 5.82 -5.00 -6.26
N ALA A 290 5.07 -6.06 -6.53
CA ALA A 290 5.22 -7.35 -5.86
C ALA A 290 6.61 -7.96 -6.09
N LEU A 291 7.16 -7.91 -7.30
CA LEU A 291 8.52 -8.36 -7.60
C LEU A 291 9.58 -7.53 -6.85
N ALA A 292 9.39 -6.20 -6.78
CA ALA A 292 10.27 -5.32 -6.04
C ALA A 292 10.27 -5.66 -4.54
N MET A 293 9.07 -5.85 -3.96
CA MET A 293 8.91 -6.19 -2.54
C MET A 293 9.31 -7.64 -2.22
N GLN A 294 9.18 -8.59 -3.16
CA GLN A 294 9.75 -9.94 -3.02
C GLN A 294 11.26 -9.88 -2.78
N GLY A 295 11.96 -8.99 -3.50
CA GLY A 295 13.39 -8.75 -3.27
C GLY A 295 13.69 -8.32 -1.84
N GLU A 296 12.84 -7.48 -1.23
CA GLU A 296 12.99 -7.05 0.16
C GLU A 296 12.74 -8.21 1.14
N VAL A 297 11.71 -9.02 0.92
CA VAL A 297 11.41 -10.21 1.73
C VAL A 297 12.59 -11.17 1.74
N LEU A 298 13.18 -11.45 0.58
CA LEU A 298 14.32 -12.35 0.45
C LEU A 298 15.61 -11.78 1.09
N ASP A 299 15.82 -10.47 1.02
CA ASP A 299 16.95 -9.84 1.69
C ASP A 299 16.79 -9.85 3.23
N LEU A 300 15.58 -9.64 3.75
CA LEU A 300 15.29 -9.81 5.18
C LEU A 300 15.58 -11.23 5.63
N GLU A 301 15.06 -12.24 4.95
CA GLU A 301 15.32 -13.65 5.25
C GLU A 301 16.82 -13.97 5.22
N LYS A 302 17.52 -13.56 4.16
CA LYS A 302 18.97 -13.75 4.01
C LYS A 302 19.78 -13.17 5.16
N ASN A 303 19.29 -12.10 5.76
CA ASN A 303 19.91 -11.42 6.90
C ASN A 303 19.37 -11.90 8.27
N GLY A 304 18.69 -13.05 8.32
CA GLY A 304 18.29 -13.71 9.55
C GLY A 304 16.93 -13.29 10.12
N ILE A 305 16.18 -12.43 9.42
CA ILE A 305 14.82 -12.06 9.82
C ILE A 305 13.86 -13.14 9.30
N LYS A 306 13.39 -13.99 10.20
CA LYS A 306 12.58 -15.17 9.87
C LYS A 306 11.08 -15.01 10.08
N ILE A 307 10.64 -13.89 10.67
CA ILE A 307 9.22 -13.51 10.76
C ILE A 307 9.07 -12.20 10.00
N ILE A 308 8.24 -12.21 8.96
CA ILE A 308 8.05 -11.05 8.07
C ILE A 308 6.57 -10.77 7.92
N GLN A 309 6.12 -9.60 8.36
CA GLN A 309 4.75 -9.13 8.20
C GLN A 309 4.63 -8.24 6.98
N ILE A 310 3.61 -8.51 6.18
CA ILE A 310 3.28 -7.80 4.95
C ILE A 310 1.84 -7.32 5.07
N ASP A 311 1.64 -6.02 5.28
CA ASP A 311 0.34 -5.43 5.58
C ASP A 311 -0.45 -5.10 4.32
N GLU A 312 -1.65 -5.67 4.19
CA GLU A 312 -2.57 -5.41 3.06
C GLU A 312 -3.84 -4.66 3.52
N ALA A 313 -3.64 -3.49 4.11
CA ALA A 313 -4.71 -2.66 4.67
C ALA A 313 -5.76 -2.22 3.63
N ALA A 314 -5.38 -2.03 2.36
CA ALA A 314 -6.26 -1.56 1.29
C ALA A 314 -6.95 -2.68 0.50
N LEU A 315 -6.76 -3.97 0.84
CA LEU A 315 -7.29 -5.08 0.06
C LEU A 315 -8.81 -4.98 -0.11
N ARG A 316 -9.55 -4.87 0.98
CA ARG A 316 -11.02 -4.80 0.96
C ARG A 316 -11.55 -3.46 0.43
N GLU A 317 -10.85 -2.37 0.68
CA GLU A 317 -11.28 -1.02 0.31
C GLU A 317 -11.53 -0.85 -1.19
N LYS A 318 -10.81 -1.58 -2.04
CA LYS A 318 -10.86 -1.43 -3.50
C LYS A 318 -11.64 -2.53 -4.21
N LEU A 319 -12.42 -3.32 -3.49
CA LEU A 319 -13.36 -4.25 -4.09
C LEU A 319 -14.32 -3.52 -5.05
N PRO A 320 -14.60 -4.08 -6.22
CA PRO A 320 -15.64 -3.55 -7.10
C PRO A 320 -17.00 -3.46 -6.41
N LEU A 321 -17.83 -2.50 -6.80
CA LEU A 321 -19.17 -2.31 -6.21
C LEU A 321 -20.07 -3.54 -6.34
N ARG A 322 -19.94 -4.29 -7.44
CA ARG A 322 -20.72 -5.52 -7.67
C ARG A 322 -19.95 -6.72 -7.15
N LYS A 323 -20.56 -7.52 -6.27
CA LYS A 323 -19.95 -8.76 -5.75
C LYS A 323 -19.54 -9.73 -6.88
N SER A 324 -20.32 -9.84 -7.95
CA SER A 324 -20.00 -10.66 -9.13
C SER A 324 -18.66 -10.29 -9.80
N ASP A 325 -18.19 -9.07 -9.60
CA ASP A 325 -16.96 -8.56 -10.22
C ASP A 325 -15.73 -8.70 -9.30
N TRP A 326 -15.91 -9.11 -8.02
CA TRP A 326 -14.85 -9.11 -7.01
C TRP A 326 -13.65 -9.98 -7.41
N TYR A 327 -13.91 -11.21 -7.85
CA TYR A 327 -12.85 -12.13 -8.28
C TYR A 327 -12.30 -11.71 -9.64
N SER A 328 -13.10 -11.76 -10.68
CA SER A 328 -12.66 -11.56 -12.07
C SER A 328 -12.00 -10.21 -12.36
N ARG A 329 -12.36 -9.16 -11.62
CA ARG A 329 -11.82 -7.82 -11.83
C ARG A 329 -10.78 -7.39 -10.78
N TYR A 330 -10.66 -8.12 -9.65
CA TYR A 330 -9.79 -7.67 -8.58
C TYR A 330 -9.07 -8.81 -7.86
N LEU A 331 -9.77 -9.69 -7.14
CA LEU A 331 -9.14 -10.68 -6.26
C LEU A 331 -8.27 -11.68 -7.03
N ASP A 332 -8.65 -12.06 -8.25
CA ASP A 332 -7.88 -12.99 -9.10
C ASP A 332 -6.47 -12.50 -9.46
N TRP A 333 -6.18 -11.22 -9.28
CA TRP A 333 -4.81 -10.72 -9.41
C TRP A 333 -4.23 -10.16 -8.09
N ALA A 334 -5.07 -9.63 -7.20
CA ALA A 334 -4.62 -9.05 -5.95
C ALA A 334 -4.04 -10.12 -5.00
N ILE A 335 -4.73 -11.27 -4.87
CA ILE A 335 -4.29 -12.36 -4.01
C ILE A 335 -2.97 -13.00 -4.53
N PRO A 336 -2.83 -13.37 -5.81
CA PRO A 336 -1.54 -13.83 -6.33
C PRO A 336 -0.41 -12.81 -6.18
N ALA A 337 -0.68 -11.51 -6.33
CA ALA A 337 0.34 -10.48 -6.11
C ALA A 337 0.89 -10.49 -4.68
N PHE A 338 0.04 -10.69 -3.67
CA PHE A 338 0.50 -10.88 -2.29
C PHE A 338 1.31 -12.18 -2.14
N ARG A 339 0.80 -13.31 -2.64
CA ARG A 339 1.50 -14.61 -2.58
C ARG A 339 2.90 -14.56 -3.16
N LEU A 340 3.11 -13.78 -4.23
CA LEU A 340 4.40 -13.63 -4.88
C LEU A 340 5.51 -13.21 -3.91
N LEU A 341 5.20 -12.36 -2.94
CA LEU A 341 6.20 -11.86 -1.99
C LEU A 341 6.83 -12.98 -1.16
N GLY A 342 6.00 -13.90 -0.66
CA GLY A 342 6.44 -15.00 0.20
C GLY A 342 6.77 -16.30 -0.56
N ALA A 343 6.54 -16.37 -1.87
CA ALA A 343 6.59 -17.64 -2.61
C ALA A 343 7.96 -18.33 -2.61
N LYS A 344 9.06 -17.58 -2.44
CA LYS A 344 10.43 -18.09 -2.51
C LYS A 344 11.14 -18.24 -1.17
N VAL A 345 10.50 -17.85 -0.06
CA VAL A 345 11.13 -17.98 1.26
C VAL A 345 11.20 -19.44 1.71
N GLN A 346 12.16 -19.73 2.58
CA GLN A 346 12.31 -21.05 3.16
C GLN A 346 11.08 -21.42 4.03
N PRO A 347 10.79 -22.71 4.22
CA PRO A 347 9.68 -23.16 5.08
C PRO A 347 9.79 -22.68 6.53
N THR A 348 11.01 -22.41 7.01
CA THR A 348 11.31 -21.88 8.34
C THR A 348 10.98 -20.40 8.48
N THR A 349 10.76 -19.67 7.40
CA THR A 349 10.36 -18.26 7.43
C THR A 349 8.86 -18.14 7.49
N GLN A 350 8.35 -17.43 8.50
CA GLN A 350 6.94 -17.23 8.75
C GLN A 350 6.46 -15.91 8.14
N ILE A 351 5.44 -15.98 7.29
CA ILE A 351 4.82 -14.79 6.67
C ILE A 351 3.57 -14.43 7.46
N HIS A 352 3.60 -13.23 8.03
CA HIS A 352 2.43 -12.60 8.65
C HIS A 352 1.76 -11.64 7.67
N THR A 353 0.48 -11.38 7.92
CA THR A 353 -0.23 -10.23 7.33
C THR A 353 -1.10 -9.57 8.38
N HIS A 354 -1.42 -8.30 8.16
CA HIS A 354 -2.32 -7.54 9.00
C HIS A 354 -3.35 -6.81 8.15
N MET A 355 -4.58 -6.79 8.62
CA MET A 355 -5.68 -6.07 7.99
C MET A 355 -6.35 -5.17 9.01
N CYS A 356 -6.37 -3.85 8.68
CA CYS A 356 -6.95 -2.81 9.52
C CYS A 356 -8.42 -2.57 9.17
N TYR A 357 -9.25 -2.24 10.17
CA TYR A 357 -10.53 -1.53 10.06
C TYR A 357 -11.51 -2.04 9.00
N SER A 358 -11.66 -3.34 8.81
CA SER A 358 -12.58 -3.88 7.81
C SER A 358 -13.39 -5.05 8.35
N GLU A 359 -14.60 -5.20 7.85
CA GLU A 359 -15.41 -6.40 8.01
C GLU A 359 -14.96 -7.43 6.98
N PHE A 360 -14.37 -8.53 7.40
CA PHE A 360 -13.72 -9.50 6.51
C PHE A 360 -14.58 -10.69 6.16
N GLY A 361 -15.72 -10.88 6.82
CA GLY A 361 -16.55 -12.07 6.66
C GLY A 361 -17.00 -12.37 5.25
N ASP A 362 -17.10 -11.38 4.38
CA ASP A 362 -17.51 -11.51 2.98
C ASP A 362 -16.37 -11.84 2.01
N ILE A 363 -15.10 -11.76 2.45
CA ILE A 363 -13.90 -12.11 1.65
C ILE A 363 -12.96 -13.06 2.39
N ILE A 364 -13.46 -13.77 3.39
CA ILE A 364 -12.61 -14.62 4.25
C ILE A 364 -11.91 -15.74 3.47
N ASP A 365 -12.56 -16.31 2.47
CA ASP A 365 -11.95 -17.32 1.59
C ASP A 365 -10.80 -16.73 0.77
N ALA A 366 -10.94 -15.50 0.27
CA ALA A 366 -9.87 -14.81 -0.45
C ALA A 366 -8.69 -14.48 0.49
N ILE A 367 -8.97 -14.17 1.75
CA ILE A 367 -7.94 -13.93 2.77
C ILE A 367 -7.21 -15.23 3.12
N ASP A 368 -7.90 -16.35 3.23
CA ASP A 368 -7.27 -17.66 3.41
C ASP A 368 -6.36 -18.01 2.21
N ASP A 369 -6.83 -17.68 1.01
CA ASP A 369 -6.10 -17.84 -0.23
C ASP A 369 -4.83 -16.97 -0.35
N MET A 370 -4.61 -15.97 0.50
CA MET A 370 -3.34 -15.24 0.55
C MET A 370 -2.16 -16.14 0.96
N ASP A 371 -2.40 -17.29 1.53
CA ASP A 371 -1.40 -18.26 1.99
C ASP A 371 -0.39 -17.69 3.00
N ALA A 372 -0.81 -16.70 3.79
CA ALA A 372 -0.06 -16.26 4.96
C ALA A 372 -0.06 -17.34 6.06
N ASP A 373 1.00 -17.42 6.85
CA ASP A 373 1.09 -18.37 7.96
C ASP A 373 0.33 -17.84 9.20
N VAL A 374 0.36 -16.52 9.41
CA VAL A 374 -0.33 -15.83 10.51
C VAL A 374 -1.05 -14.60 9.99
N ILE A 375 -2.25 -14.36 10.49
CA ILE A 375 -2.99 -13.14 10.19
C ILE A 375 -3.44 -12.46 11.47
N SER A 376 -3.24 -11.15 11.56
CA SER A 376 -3.78 -10.33 12.65
C SER A 376 -4.91 -9.45 12.17
N PHE A 377 -5.97 -9.39 12.98
CA PHE A 377 -7.15 -8.58 12.75
C PHE A 377 -7.37 -7.62 13.91
N GLU A 378 -7.89 -6.44 13.62
CA GLU A 378 -8.46 -5.58 14.64
C GLU A 378 -9.85 -6.17 15.03
N ALA A 379 -9.96 -6.78 16.22
CA ALA A 379 -11.16 -7.47 16.68
C ALA A 379 -11.90 -6.72 17.81
N SER A 380 -11.29 -5.71 18.41
CA SER A 380 -11.83 -5.03 19.60
C SER A 380 -13.14 -4.27 19.35
N ARG A 381 -13.44 -3.92 18.08
CA ARG A 381 -14.68 -3.22 17.70
C ARG A 381 -15.76 -4.12 17.11
N ALA A 382 -15.43 -5.35 16.79
CA ALA A 382 -16.32 -6.28 16.07
C ALA A 382 -17.00 -7.29 16.99
N ASP A 383 -17.02 -7.07 18.31
CA ASP A 383 -17.59 -7.97 19.31
C ASP A 383 -17.22 -9.45 19.09
N LEU A 384 -16.01 -9.70 18.60
CA LEU A 384 -15.48 -11.04 18.28
C LEU A 384 -16.32 -11.85 17.26
N THR A 385 -17.30 -11.25 16.58
CA THR A 385 -18.12 -11.94 15.55
C THR A 385 -17.25 -12.49 14.40
N LEU A 386 -16.06 -11.92 14.22
CA LEU A 386 -15.08 -12.44 13.28
C LEU A 386 -14.63 -13.85 13.63
N LEU A 387 -14.42 -14.17 14.93
CA LEU A 387 -13.99 -15.50 15.38
C LEU A 387 -15.02 -16.58 15.03
N ASP A 388 -16.32 -16.27 15.16
CA ASP A 388 -17.41 -17.17 14.73
C ASP A 388 -17.33 -17.44 13.21
N THR A 389 -17.01 -16.43 12.42
CA THR A 389 -16.85 -16.57 10.96
C THR A 389 -15.66 -17.46 10.63
N LEU A 390 -14.51 -17.23 11.27
CA LEU A 390 -13.30 -18.04 11.09
C LEU A 390 -13.54 -19.51 11.42
N GLN A 391 -14.26 -19.79 12.49
CA GLN A 391 -14.60 -21.16 12.87
C GLN A 391 -15.52 -21.84 11.83
N LYS A 392 -16.53 -21.12 11.31
CA LYS A 392 -17.48 -21.65 10.31
C LYS A 392 -16.84 -21.90 8.95
N THR A 393 -15.82 -21.16 8.58
CA THR A 393 -15.14 -21.25 7.27
C THR A 393 -13.92 -22.17 7.27
N HIS A 394 -13.61 -22.82 8.41
CA HIS A 394 -12.41 -23.66 8.56
C HIS A 394 -11.11 -22.93 8.18
N PHE A 395 -11.03 -21.67 8.54
CA PHE A 395 -9.89 -20.80 8.26
C PHE A 395 -8.57 -21.41 8.75
N GLN A 396 -7.55 -21.45 7.89
CA GLN A 396 -6.33 -22.23 8.12
C GLN A 396 -5.15 -21.46 8.77
N PRO A 397 -4.94 -20.15 8.50
CA PRO A 397 -3.85 -19.40 9.13
C PRO A 397 -3.99 -19.31 10.64
N HIS A 398 -2.87 -19.17 11.35
CA HIS A 398 -2.92 -18.76 12.75
C HIS A 398 -3.50 -17.34 12.86
N VAL A 399 -4.32 -17.11 13.88
CA VAL A 399 -5.03 -15.84 14.06
C VAL A 399 -4.48 -15.08 15.27
N GLY A 400 -4.13 -13.82 15.07
CA GLY A 400 -3.80 -12.87 16.12
C GLY A 400 -4.93 -11.83 16.28
N PRO A 401 -5.92 -12.06 17.16
CA PRO A 401 -6.97 -11.07 17.40
C PRO A 401 -6.43 -9.88 18.16
N GLY A 402 -6.72 -8.66 17.68
CA GLY A 402 -6.43 -7.42 18.39
C GLY A 402 -7.47 -7.18 19.47
N VAL A 403 -7.07 -7.27 20.73
CA VAL A 403 -7.98 -7.17 21.89
C VAL A 403 -8.10 -5.75 22.47
N TYR A 404 -7.36 -4.79 21.92
CA TYR A 404 -7.32 -3.42 22.41
C TYR A 404 -7.39 -2.39 21.28
N ASP A 405 -8.36 -1.46 21.34
CA ASP A 405 -8.47 -0.34 20.41
C ASP A 405 -7.57 0.82 20.83
N ILE A 406 -6.41 0.94 20.21
CA ILE A 406 -5.43 2.03 20.47
C ILE A 406 -5.94 3.42 20.07
N HIS A 407 -7.01 3.54 19.29
CA HIS A 407 -7.61 4.82 18.91
C HIS A 407 -8.62 5.34 19.95
N SER A 408 -9.07 4.48 20.85
CA SER A 408 -9.88 4.91 21.98
C SER A 408 -9.02 5.69 22.98
N PRO A 409 -9.42 6.90 23.39
CA PRO A 409 -8.70 7.63 24.43
C PRO A 409 -8.89 7.00 25.82
N ARG A 410 -9.83 6.07 25.97
CA ARG A 410 -10.10 5.36 27.22
C ARG A 410 -9.08 4.24 27.40
N ILE A 411 -8.46 4.20 28.55
CA ILE A 411 -7.62 3.08 28.97
C ILE A 411 -8.52 2.02 29.62
N PRO A 412 -8.66 0.81 29.04
CA PRO A 412 -9.46 -0.26 29.64
C PRO A 412 -8.79 -0.79 30.92
N SER A 413 -9.58 -1.38 31.78
CA SER A 413 -9.05 -2.14 32.92
C SER A 413 -8.51 -3.51 32.45
N GLU A 414 -7.59 -4.10 33.24
CA GLU A 414 -7.10 -5.47 33.01
C GLU A 414 -8.24 -6.49 32.89
N LYS A 415 -9.30 -6.33 33.69
CA LYS A 415 -10.47 -7.19 33.68
C LYS A 415 -11.24 -7.10 32.35
N GLU A 416 -11.35 -5.91 31.76
CA GLU A 416 -11.99 -5.73 30.46
C GLU A 416 -11.18 -6.41 29.35
N VAL A 417 -9.86 -6.21 29.34
CA VAL A 417 -8.99 -6.85 28.34
C VAL A 417 -8.96 -8.37 28.50
N ALA A 418 -8.93 -8.88 29.73
CA ALA A 418 -8.95 -10.32 30.00
C ALA A 418 -10.31 -10.98 29.70
N GLY A 419 -11.38 -10.20 29.63
CA GLY A 419 -12.73 -10.68 29.31
C GLY A 419 -13.05 -10.67 27.82
N THR A 420 -12.17 -10.08 27.01
CA THR A 420 -12.26 -10.08 25.55
C THR A 420 -11.63 -11.32 24.97
#